data_40bd8496fabee8bb998cd3d2788f7a49
#
_entry.id   40bd8496fabee8bb998cd3d2788f7a49
#
_cell.length_a   1.000
_cell.length_b   1.000
_cell.length_c   1.000
_cell.angle_alpha   90.00
_cell.angle_beta   90.00
_cell.angle_gamma   90.00
#
_symmetry.space_group_name_H-M   'P 1'
#
loop_
_entity.id
_entity.type
_entity.pdbx_description
1 polymer ?
#
loop_
_entity_poly.entity_id
_entity_poly.type
_entity_poly.pdbx_seq_one_letter_code
_entity_poly.pdbx_strand_id
1 'polypeptide(L)'
;MKRSVNILLSGGGTGGHIYPAIAIANELKNRYPNAKFLFVGASDRMEMEKVPQAGYKIKGLNISGIQRSLSAKNLAFPFKLMQSLYRANKIIKNFKPNMVIGTGGFASGPTLYMANKKNIPSVIQEQNSYPGITNKLLAKKAQKICVAYDDLEEFFPIEKIIKTGNPVRQDLLEVADKRKEGIAFFKLDKNKKTVVVLGGSLGARVINQTVEKNLNMFLDNEVQLIWQTGKLYFEEYKKYNEKEGVQTHAFIQNMNLLYAVADVIISRAGAGTISELCIVGKPVIFIPSPNVAEDHQTKNALAITKYKAALMVKENELEKFSDTFQNLIHNEKAQRSISVNIQKLALPDATKHIADEIEKLIKIEK
;
A
#
# COMPACT_ATOMS: atom_id res chain seq x y z
N MET A 1 -14.13 -33.30 -9.72
CA MET A 1 -13.73 -32.66 -8.44
C MET A 1 -12.56 -31.74 -8.73
N LYS A 2 -12.66 -30.40 -8.49
CA LYS A 2 -11.49 -29.51 -8.57
C LYS A 2 -10.47 -29.97 -7.52
N ARG A 3 -9.24 -30.31 -7.96
CA ARG A 3 -8.16 -30.74 -7.05
C ARG A 3 -7.97 -29.69 -5.92
N SER A 4 -7.72 -30.18 -4.70
CA SER A 4 -7.34 -29.29 -3.59
C SER A 4 -5.98 -28.66 -3.89
N VAL A 5 -5.95 -27.34 -4.03
CA VAL A 5 -4.73 -26.57 -4.33
C VAL A 5 -4.17 -26.01 -3.03
N ASN A 6 -2.89 -26.18 -2.81
CA ASN A 6 -2.18 -25.60 -1.67
C ASN A 6 -1.45 -24.32 -2.12
N ILE A 7 -1.79 -23.16 -1.58
CA ILE A 7 -1.24 -21.87 -1.92
C ILE A 7 -0.48 -21.30 -0.73
N LEU A 8 0.81 -21.02 -0.92
CA LEU A 8 1.67 -20.41 0.08
C LEU A 8 1.87 -18.94 -0.26
N LEU A 9 1.58 -18.05 0.69
CA LEU A 9 1.82 -16.62 0.51
C LEU A 9 2.92 -16.14 1.47
N SER A 10 3.74 -15.23 1.02
CA SER A 10 4.79 -14.64 1.87
C SER A 10 4.90 -13.15 1.60
N GLY A 11 4.69 -12.37 2.65
CA GLY A 11 4.79 -10.93 2.64
C GLY A 11 4.71 -10.41 4.06
N GLY A 12 5.40 -9.32 4.34
CA GLY A 12 5.37 -8.81 5.70
C GLY A 12 6.28 -7.62 5.96
N GLY A 13 6.41 -7.28 7.25
CA GLY A 13 7.16 -6.15 7.73
C GLY A 13 6.38 -4.84 7.74
N THR A 14 5.48 -4.65 6.79
CA THR A 14 4.61 -3.45 6.69
C THR A 14 3.24 -3.81 6.13
N GLY A 15 2.25 -2.95 6.38
CA GLY A 15 0.91 -3.11 5.80
C GLY A 15 0.92 -3.13 4.28
N GLY A 16 1.87 -2.41 3.65
CA GLY A 16 2.02 -2.38 2.19
C GLY A 16 2.30 -3.74 1.54
N HIS A 17 2.90 -4.68 2.28
CA HIS A 17 3.13 -6.05 1.80
C HIS A 17 2.04 -7.03 2.28
N ILE A 18 1.48 -6.80 3.49
CA ILE A 18 0.54 -7.73 4.14
C ILE A 18 -0.83 -7.67 3.48
N TYR A 19 -1.39 -6.47 3.30
CA TYR A 19 -2.73 -6.30 2.75
C TYR A 19 -2.87 -6.76 1.30
N PRO A 20 -1.90 -6.52 0.38
CA PRO A 20 -1.91 -7.14 -0.93
C PRO A 20 -1.93 -8.68 -0.89
N ALA A 21 -1.13 -9.30 0.00
CA ALA A 21 -1.13 -10.75 0.15
C ALA A 21 -2.49 -11.28 0.62
N ILE A 22 -3.13 -10.60 1.58
CA ILE A 22 -4.47 -10.96 2.08
C ILE A 22 -5.52 -10.79 0.98
N ALA A 23 -5.48 -9.70 0.22
CA ALA A 23 -6.43 -9.44 -0.86
C ALA A 23 -6.32 -10.50 -1.97
N ILE A 24 -5.11 -10.88 -2.37
CA ILE A 24 -4.86 -11.95 -3.33
C ILE A 24 -5.37 -13.29 -2.79
N ALA A 25 -5.13 -13.59 -1.50
CA ALA A 25 -5.61 -14.82 -0.88
C ALA A 25 -7.15 -14.89 -0.83
N ASN A 26 -7.82 -13.76 -0.53
CA ASN A 26 -9.28 -13.69 -0.53
C ASN A 26 -9.86 -13.95 -1.91
N GLU A 27 -9.32 -13.34 -2.96
CA GLU A 27 -9.75 -13.55 -4.33
C GLU A 27 -9.56 -15.01 -4.77
N LEU A 28 -8.38 -15.57 -4.48
CA LEU A 28 -8.10 -16.97 -4.80
C LEU A 28 -8.99 -17.94 -3.98
N LYS A 29 -9.35 -17.59 -2.75
CA LYS A 29 -10.28 -18.39 -1.93
C LYS A 29 -11.69 -18.37 -2.52
N ASN A 30 -12.14 -17.23 -3.05
CA ASN A 30 -13.43 -17.15 -3.74
C ASN A 30 -13.45 -18.03 -5.00
N ARG A 31 -12.36 -18.08 -5.77
CA ARG A 31 -12.24 -18.91 -6.98
C ARG A 31 -12.04 -20.39 -6.67
N TYR A 32 -11.34 -20.69 -5.57
CA TYR A 32 -10.98 -22.03 -5.12
C TYR A 32 -11.38 -22.26 -3.66
N PRO A 33 -12.67 -22.44 -3.36
CA PRO A 33 -13.16 -22.58 -1.97
C PRO A 33 -12.50 -23.72 -1.18
N ASN A 34 -12.06 -24.76 -1.88
CA ASN A 34 -11.40 -25.94 -1.29
C ASN A 34 -9.85 -25.82 -1.23
N ALA A 35 -9.29 -24.70 -1.66
CA ALA A 35 -7.85 -24.47 -1.57
C ALA A 35 -7.40 -24.29 -0.13
N LYS A 36 -6.19 -24.76 0.17
CA LYS A 36 -5.54 -24.56 1.47
C LYS A 36 -4.56 -23.39 1.36
N PHE A 37 -4.68 -22.46 2.28
CA PHE A 37 -3.82 -21.29 2.35
C PHE A 37 -2.92 -21.34 3.57
N LEU A 38 -1.66 -21.00 3.39
CA LEU A 38 -0.70 -20.83 4.46
C LEU A 38 0.14 -19.56 4.20
N PHE A 39 0.28 -18.71 5.20
CA PHE A 39 1.15 -17.56 5.14
C PHE A 39 2.49 -17.84 5.82
N VAL A 40 3.54 -17.14 5.35
CA VAL A 40 4.85 -17.11 5.96
C VAL A 40 5.28 -15.65 6.13
N GLY A 41 5.59 -15.26 7.36
CA GLY A 41 5.99 -13.90 7.74
C GLY A 41 7.19 -13.89 8.67
N ALA A 42 7.66 -12.71 9.07
CA ALA A 42 8.67 -12.56 10.11
C ALA A 42 8.02 -12.68 11.50
N SER A 43 8.64 -13.45 12.40
CA SER A 43 8.02 -13.83 13.69
C SER A 43 7.72 -12.67 14.63
N ASP A 44 8.42 -11.54 14.49
CA ASP A 44 8.35 -10.36 15.35
C ASP A 44 7.62 -9.16 14.69
N ARG A 45 6.83 -9.42 13.65
CA ARG A 45 6.19 -8.37 12.85
C ARG A 45 4.67 -8.47 12.87
N MET A 46 4.06 -7.37 12.40
CA MET A 46 2.61 -7.18 12.43
C MET A 46 1.80 -8.22 11.63
N GLU A 47 2.41 -8.89 10.66
CA GLU A 47 1.77 -9.98 9.93
C GLU A 47 1.34 -11.14 10.83
N MET A 48 2.06 -11.38 11.94
CA MET A 48 1.70 -12.43 12.90
C MET A 48 0.36 -12.16 13.61
N GLU A 49 -0.09 -10.92 13.63
CA GLU A 49 -1.40 -10.48 14.14
C GLU A 49 -2.43 -10.32 13.02
N LYS A 50 -2.05 -9.60 11.93
CA LYS A 50 -2.99 -9.18 10.88
C LYS A 50 -3.47 -10.34 10.01
N VAL A 51 -2.62 -11.32 9.73
CA VAL A 51 -2.98 -12.48 8.91
C VAL A 51 -3.99 -13.38 9.63
N PRO A 52 -3.81 -13.74 10.93
CA PRO A 52 -4.85 -14.45 11.70
C PRO A 52 -6.16 -13.67 11.82
N GLN A 53 -6.10 -12.34 12.01
CA GLN A 53 -7.31 -11.48 12.02
C GLN A 53 -8.09 -11.56 10.69
N ALA A 54 -7.40 -11.79 9.56
CA ALA A 54 -8.01 -12.04 8.26
C ALA A 54 -8.47 -13.49 8.03
N GLY A 55 -8.36 -14.38 9.04
CA GLY A 55 -8.83 -15.76 8.98
C GLY A 55 -7.85 -16.76 8.35
N TYR A 56 -6.56 -16.41 8.24
CA TYR A 56 -5.54 -17.29 7.65
C TYR A 56 -4.51 -17.77 8.69
N LYS A 57 -3.99 -18.99 8.44
CA LYS A 57 -2.87 -19.54 9.22
C LYS A 57 -1.56 -18.93 8.75
N ILE A 58 -0.65 -18.63 9.70
CA ILE A 58 0.66 -18.09 9.42
C ILE A 58 1.75 -18.88 10.17
N LYS A 59 2.94 -18.97 9.57
CA LYS A 59 4.18 -19.46 10.17
C LYS A 59 5.24 -18.36 10.16
N GLY A 60 5.89 -18.15 11.30
CA GLY A 60 6.92 -17.13 11.43
C GLY A 60 8.32 -17.66 11.08
N LEU A 61 9.13 -16.82 10.42
CA LEU A 61 10.58 -16.98 10.24
C LEU A 61 11.31 -16.00 11.15
N ASN A 62 12.44 -16.44 11.71
CA ASN A 62 13.30 -15.56 12.49
C ASN A 62 14.21 -14.76 11.54
N ILE A 63 13.65 -13.77 10.87
CA ILE A 63 14.37 -12.95 9.89
C ILE A 63 14.08 -11.47 10.10
N SER A 64 15.11 -10.66 9.92
CA SER A 64 15.02 -9.19 9.95
C SER A 64 15.84 -8.64 8.79
N GLY A 65 15.57 -7.41 8.38
CA GLY A 65 16.42 -6.72 7.39
C GLY A 65 17.80 -6.41 7.94
N ILE A 66 18.74 -6.24 7.03
CA ILE A 66 20.05 -5.66 7.34
C ILE A 66 19.82 -4.20 7.71
N GLN A 67 20.32 -3.80 8.88
CA GLN A 67 20.27 -2.40 9.29
C GLN A 67 21.29 -1.60 8.48
N ARG A 68 20.89 -0.41 8.03
CA ARG A 68 21.77 0.49 7.23
C ARG A 68 22.98 1.01 8.02
N SER A 69 22.91 1.00 9.36
CA SER A 69 24.03 1.33 10.23
C SER A 69 24.97 0.13 10.41
N LEU A 70 26.26 0.39 10.64
CA LEU A 70 27.24 -0.61 11.07
C LEU A 70 26.89 -1.07 12.49
N SER A 71 25.93 -1.97 12.60
CA SER A 71 25.43 -2.51 13.87
C SER A 71 25.88 -3.95 14.04
N ALA A 72 26.31 -4.31 15.25
CA ALA A 72 26.61 -5.70 15.63
C ALA A 72 25.43 -6.66 15.34
N LYS A 73 24.20 -6.14 15.26
CA LYS A 73 23.02 -6.92 14.86
C LYS A 73 23.11 -7.46 13.44
N ASN A 74 23.89 -6.81 12.55
CA ASN A 74 24.14 -7.30 11.18
C ASN A 74 25.00 -8.55 11.15
N LEU A 75 25.87 -8.78 12.17
CA LEU A 75 26.68 -10.02 12.27
C LEU A 75 25.80 -11.27 12.47
N ALA A 76 24.64 -11.12 13.09
CA ALA A 76 23.69 -12.22 13.26
C ALA A 76 22.86 -12.52 12.00
N PHE A 77 22.90 -11.65 10.98
CA PHE A 77 22.07 -11.79 9.78
C PHE A 77 22.34 -13.09 9.00
N PRO A 78 23.58 -13.51 8.72
CA PRO A 78 23.85 -14.76 8.01
C PRO A 78 23.25 -15.98 8.73
N PHE A 79 23.37 -16.04 10.06
CA PHE A 79 22.81 -17.14 10.86
C PHE A 79 21.27 -17.13 10.82
N LYS A 80 20.64 -15.96 10.95
CA LYS A 80 19.17 -15.81 10.82
C LYS A 80 18.70 -16.21 9.44
N LEU A 81 19.45 -15.84 8.40
CA LEU A 81 19.12 -16.20 7.02
C LEU A 81 19.20 -17.72 6.82
N MET A 82 20.26 -18.38 7.27
CA MET A 82 20.39 -19.84 7.18
C MET A 82 19.27 -20.55 7.95
N GLN A 83 18.98 -20.11 9.19
CA GLN A 83 17.87 -20.66 9.98
C GLN A 83 16.51 -20.47 9.26
N SER A 84 16.31 -19.29 8.66
CA SER A 84 15.07 -18.98 7.93
C SER A 84 14.93 -19.80 6.65
N LEU A 85 16.02 -20.04 5.91
CA LEU A 85 16.05 -20.94 4.76
C LEU A 85 15.70 -22.38 5.16
N TYR A 86 16.31 -22.89 6.24
CA TYR A 86 15.99 -24.23 6.76
C TYR A 86 14.52 -24.34 7.16
N ARG A 87 14.00 -23.34 7.90
CA ARG A 87 12.61 -23.33 8.35
C ARG A 87 11.63 -23.19 7.19
N ALA A 88 11.91 -22.33 6.20
CA ALA A 88 11.13 -22.20 4.97
C ALA A 88 11.08 -23.53 4.20
N ASN A 89 12.24 -24.22 4.07
CA ASN A 89 12.28 -25.55 3.46
C ASN A 89 11.40 -26.56 4.18
N LYS A 90 11.41 -26.60 5.53
CA LYS A 90 10.56 -27.48 6.34
C LYS A 90 9.08 -27.15 6.15
N ILE A 91 8.71 -25.86 6.12
CA ILE A 91 7.33 -25.42 5.87
C ILE A 91 6.87 -25.89 4.49
N ILE A 92 7.66 -25.66 3.45
CA ILE A 92 7.34 -26.04 2.08
C ILE A 92 7.23 -27.57 1.94
N LYS A 93 8.14 -28.36 2.52
CA LYS A 93 8.05 -29.83 2.52
C LYS A 93 6.77 -30.35 3.16
N ASN A 94 6.35 -29.75 4.28
CA ASN A 94 5.18 -30.19 5.03
C ASN A 94 3.87 -29.73 4.37
N PHE A 95 3.81 -28.50 3.86
CA PHE A 95 2.62 -27.92 3.26
C PHE A 95 2.41 -28.36 1.82
N LYS A 96 3.49 -28.68 1.10
CA LYS A 96 3.50 -29.09 -0.33
C LYS A 96 2.71 -28.12 -1.20
N PRO A 97 3.12 -26.84 -1.27
CA PRO A 97 2.40 -25.85 -2.07
C PRO A 97 2.49 -26.17 -3.57
N ASN A 98 1.38 -25.95 -4.28
CA ASN A 98 1.34 -25.97 -5.73
C ASN A 98 1.78 -24.61 -6.32
N MET A 99 1.66 -23.54 -5.53
CA MET A 99 1.97 -22.16 -5.92
C MET A 99 2.50 -21.38 -4.72
N VAL A 100 3.48 -20.51 -4.95
CA VAL A 100 4.01 -19.59 -3.94
C VAL A 100 3.92 -18.16 -4.45
N ILE A 101 3.37 -17.27 -3.62
CA ILE A 101 3.14 -15.87 -3.95
C ILE A 101 3.94 -15.01 -2.98
N GLY A 102 4.78 -14.12 -3.51
CA GLY A 102 5.56 -13.16 -2.75
C GLY A 102 5.08 -11.73 -2.97
N THR A 103 4.76 -11.03 -1.90
CA THR A 103 4.38 -9.61 -1.95
C THR A 103 5.46 -8.67 -1.40
N GLY A 104 6.63 -9.22 -1.10
CA GLY A 104 7.76 -8.44 -0.57
C GLY A 104 7.95 -8.59 0.94
N GLY A 105 8.95 -7.88 1.45
CA GLY A 105 9.39 -8.01 2.84
C GLY A 105 10.41 -9.12 3.05
N PHE A 106 11.00 -9.17 4.25
CA PHE A 106 12.15 -10.04 4.53
C PHE A 106 11.82 -11.52 4.48
N ALA A 107 10.62 -11.92 4.90
CA ALA A 107 10.20 -13.32 4.91
C ALA A 107 9.97 -13.90 3.51
N SER A 108 9.63 -13.06 2.53
CA SER A 108 9.47 -13.49 1.12
C SER A 108 10.77 -14.03 0.54
N GLY A 109 11.92 -13.48 0.92
CA GLY A 109 13.23 -13.90 0.43
C GLY A 109 13.49 -15.40 0.61
N PRO A 110 13.63 -15.90 1.84
CA PRO A 110 13.84 -17.32 2.12
C PRO A 110 12.72 -18.21 1.58
N THR A 111 11.48 -17.75 1.65
CA THR A 111 10.29 -18.53 1.24
C THR A 111 10.31 -18.80 -0.26
N LEU A 112 10.38 -17.75 -1.10
CA LEU A 112 10.38 -17.90 -2.54
C LEU A 112 11.71 -18.51 -3.05
N TYR A 113 12.84 -18.21 -2.41
CA TYR A 113 14.11 -18.85 -2.75
C TYR A 113 14.02 -20.37 -2.62
N MET A 114 13.45 -20.86 -1.51
CA MET A 114 13.30 -22.30 -1.30
C MET A 114 12.24 -22.95 -2.20
N ALA A 115 11.17 -22.21 -2.53
CA ALA A 115 10.18 -22.66 -3.52
C ALA A 115 10.82 -22.82 -4.90
N ASN A 116 11.54 -21.80 -5.36
CA ASN A 116 12.24 -21.79 -6.64
C ASN A 116 13.31 -22.91 -6.73
N LYS A 117 14.04 -23.18 -5.63
CA LYS A 117 15.00 -24.28 -5.54
C LYS A 117 14.34 -25.67 -5.71
N LYS A 118 13.05 -25.76 -5.43
CA LYS A 118 12.23 -26.98 -5.55
C LYS A 118 11.38 -26.99 -6.81
N ASN A 119 11.60 -26.07 -7.73
CA ASN A 119 10.83 -25.90 -8.96
C ASN A 119 9.31 -25.73 -8.71
N ILE A 120 8.94 -25.15 -7.57
CA ILE A 120 7.54 -24.80 -7.28
C ILE A 120 7.28 -23.44 -7.94
N PRO A 121 6.22 -23.31 -8.75
CA PRO A 121 5.88 -22.06 -9.41
C PRO A 121 5.72 -20.92 -8.41
N SER A 122 6.22 -19.74 -8.78
CA SER A 122 6.13 -18.55 -7.93
C SER A 122 5.75 -17.30 -8.72
N VAL A 123 4.95 -16.45 -8.07
CA VAL A 123 4.57 -15.14 -8.57
C VAL A 123 5.04 -14.08 -7.57
N ILE A 124 5.59 -13.00 -8.07
CA ILE A 124 5.93 -11.81 -7.30
C ILE A 124 4.89 -10.73 -7.58
N GLN A 125 4.42 -10.04 -6.55
CA GLN A 125 3.67 -8.81 -6.69
C GLN A 125 4.51 -7.67 -6.11
N GLU A 126 4.82 -6.67 -6.94
CA GLU A 126 5.57 -5.47 -6.56
C GLU A 126 4.63 -4.26 -6.52
N GLN A 127 4.62 -3.58 -5.40
CA GLN A 127 3.69 -2.49 -5.14
C GLN A 127 4.23 -1.13 -5.55
N ASN A 128 5.55 -0.94 -5.55
CA ASN A 128 6.20 0.35 -5.68
C ASN A 128 6.75 0.58 -7.08
N SER A 129 6.91 1.84 -7.45
CA SER A 129 7.61 2.24 -8.68
C SER A 129 9.13 1.98 -8.63
N TYR A 130 9.66 1.69 -7.44
CA TYR A 130 11.03 1.25 -7.24
C TYR A 130 11.02 -0.03 -6.41
N PRO A 131 11.40 -1.17 -7.00
CA PRO A 131 11.23 -2.48 -6.36
C PRO A 131 12.14 -2.68 -5.16
N GLY A 132 11.62 -3.43 -4.18
CA GLY A 132 12.41 -3.87 -3.05
C GLY A 132 13.51 -4.87 -3.46
N ILE A 133 14.63 -4.84 -2.72
CA ILE A 133 15.80 -5.72 -2.98
C ILE A 133 15.39 -7.19 -3.06
N THR A 134 14.51 -7.65 -2.17
CA THR A 134 14.04 -9.04 -2.16
C THR A 134 13.38 -9.43 -3.47
N ASN A 135 12.49 -8.60 -4.02
CA ASN A 135 11.81 -8.87 -5.27
C ASN A 135 12.79 -8.85 -6.46
N LYS A 136 13.76 -7.93 -6.47
CA LYS A 136 14.84 -7.89 -7.50
C LYS A 136 15.64 -9.18 -7.53
N LEU A 137 16.04 -9.70 -6.35
CA LEU A 137 16.83 -10.94 -6.26
C LEU A 137 16.04 -12.18 -6.71
N LEU A 138 14.74 -12.21 -6.47
CA LEU A 138 13.89 -13.35 -6.77
C LEU A 138 13.32 -13.33 -8.20
N ALA A 139 13.31 -12.18 -8.86
CA ALA A 139 12.70 -11.95 -10.17
C ALA A 139 13.13 -12.93 -11.26
N LYS A 140 14.45 -13.23 -11.32
CA LYS A 140 15.00 -14.13 -12.34
C LYS A 140 14.38 -15.53 -12.33
N LYS A 141 13.93 -16.01 -11.16
CA LYS A 141 13.38 -17.37 -11.00
C LYS A 141 11.87 -17.41 -10.84
N ALA A 142 11.20 -16.30 -10.56
CA ALA A 142 9.75 -16.20 -10.57
C ALA A 142 9.21 -16.42 -11.99
N GLN A 143 8.02 -17.02 -12.10
CA GLN A 143 7.35 -17.22 -13.39
C GLN A 143 6.70 -15.94 -13.89
N LYS A 144 6.09 -15.15 -12.99
CA LYS A 144 5.44 -13.88 -13.30
C LYS A 144 5.72 -12.85 -12.23
N ILE A 145 5.73 -11.58 -12.64
CA ILE A 145 5.95 -10.41 -11.79
C ILE A 145 4.83 -9.42 -12.06
N CYS A 146 3.85 -9.40 -11.16
CA CYS A 146 2.73 -8.48 -11.21
C CYS A 146 3.16 -7.14 -10.64
N VAL A 147 3.08 -6.07 -11.43
CA VAL A 147 3.57 -4.75 -11.04
C VAL A 147 2.44 -3.71 -11.07
N ALA A 148 2.62 -2.63 -10.30
CA ALA A 148 1.65 -1.54 -10.24
C ALA A 148 2.04 -0.34 -11.11
N TYR A 149 3.29 -0.21 -11.47
CA TYR A 149 3.85 0.93 -12.21
C TYR A 149 4.51 0.50 -13.51
N ASP A 150 4.68 1.43 -14.42
CA ASP A 150 5.50 1.28 -15.63
C ASP A 150 7.00 1.44 -15.30
N ASP A 151 7.84 1.27 -16.29
CA ASP A 151 9.29 1.53 -16.26
C ASP A 151 10.03 0.62 -15.24
N LEU A 152 9.58 -0.66 -15.09
CA LEU A 152 10.19 -1.65 -14.18
C LEU A 152 11.08 -2.67 -14.88
N GLU A 153 11.25 -2.58 -16.20
CA GLU A 153 12.13 -3.39 -17.02
C GLU A 153 13.62 -3.20 -16.71
N GLU A 154 13.99 -2.07 -16.10
CA GLU A 154 15.34 -1.89 -15.55
C GLU A 154 15.68 -2.86 -14.42
N PHE A 155 14.66 -3.36 -13.72
CA PHE A 155 14.81 -4.17 -12.51
C PHE A 155 14.40 -5.61 -12.70
N PHE A 156 13.52 -5.89 -13.65
CA PHE A 156 12.90 -7.20 -13.85
C PHE A 156 12.99 -7.64 -15.31
N PRO A 157 13.06 -8.96 -15.58
CA PRO A 157 12.98 -9.49 -16.93
C PRO A 157 11.63 -9.10 -17.58
N ILE A 158 11.69 -8.40 -18.72
CA ILE A 158 10.52 -7.81 -19.38
C ILE A 158 9.45 -8.85 -19.72
N GLU A 159 9.85 -10.05 -20.13
CA GLU A 159 8.97 -11.16 -20.49
C GLU A 159 8.13 -11.71 -19.31
N LYS A 160 8.49 -11.33 -18.08
CA LYS A 160 7.80 -11.76 -16.86
C LYS A 160 6.92 -10.68 -16.25
N ILE A 161 7.11 -9.43 -16.67
CA ILE A 161 6.37 -8.29 -16.14
C ILE A 161 4.94 -8.30 -16.68
N ILE A 162 3.99 -8.12 -15.76
CA ILE A 162 2.57 -7.90 -16.08
C ILE A 162 2.07 -6.74 -15.25
N LYS A 163 1.62 -5.67 -15.91
CA LYS A 163 1.01 -4.53 -15.24
C LYS A 163 -0.41 -4.87 -14.81
N THR A 164 -0.55 -5.23 -13.55
CA THR A 164 -1.85 -5.60 -12.95
C THR A 164 -2.41 -4.51 -12.03
N GLY A 165 -1.55 -3.66 -11.47
CA GLY A 165 -1.89 -2.75 -10.40
C GLY A 165 -1.66 -3.33 -9.01
N ASN A 166 -1.99 -2.54 -8.00
CA ASN A 166 -2.02 -2.97 -6.61
C ASN A 166 -3.43 -3.39 -6.18
N PRO A 167 -3.56 -4.45 -5.39
CA PRO A 167 -4.83 -4.76 -4.75
C PRO A 167 -5.35 -3.59 -3.92
N VAL A 168 -6.57 -3.18 -4.19
CA VAL A 168 -7.27 -2.08 -3.52
C VAL A 168 -8.60 -2.55 -2.94
N ARG A 169 -9.14 -1.76 -2.04
CA ARG A 169 -10.45 -2.03 -1.44
C ARG A 169 -11.56 -1.85 -2.47
N GLN A 170 -12.45 -2.82 -2.55
CA GLN A 170 -13.53 -2.80 -3.54
C GLN A 170 -14.62 -1.76 -3.23
N ASP A 171 -14.79 -1.37 -1.96
CA ASP A 171 -15.74 -0.34 -1.53
C ASP A 171 -15.40 1.07 -2.05
N LEU A 172 -14.20 1.25 -2.62
CA LEU A 172 -13.79 2.50 -3.27
C LEU A 172 -14.36 2.69 -4.69
N LEU A 173 -14.83 1.64 -5.32
CA LEU A 173 -15.41 1.74 -6.67
C LEU A 173 -16.74 2.55 -6.70
N GLU A 174 -17.43 2.64 -5.57
CA GLU A 174 -18.71 3.32 -5.43
C GLU A 174 -18.60 4.69 -4.71
N VAL A 175 -17.38 5.25 -4.59
CA VAL A 175 -17.13 6.49 -3.84
C VAL A 175 -17.91 7.67 -4.41
N ALA A 176 -18.10 7.75 -5.73
CA ALA A 176 -18.75 8.88 -6.39
C ALA A 176 -20.18 9.12 -5.86
N ASP A 177 -20.93 8.06 -5.58
CA ASP A 177 -22.33 8.11 -5.18
C ASP A 177 -22.52 8.37 -3.67
N LYS A 178 -21.44 8.29 -2.88
CA LYS A 178 -21.50 8.34 -1.40
C LYS A 178 -21.30 9.73 -0.79
N ARG A 179 -21.19 10.80 -1.60
CA ARG A 179 -20.92 12.14 -1.07
C ARG A 179 -21.99 12.62 -0.08
N LYS A 180 -23.28 12.40 -0.36
CA LYS A 180 -24.38 12.80 0.54
C LYS A 180 -24.31 12.05 1.89
N GLU A 181 -24.06 10.74 1.83
CA GLU A 181 -23.91 9.90 3.01
C GLU A 181 -22.69 10.33 3.84
N GLY A 182 -21.56 10.60 3.19
CA GLY A 182 -20.33 11.06 3.83
C GLY A 182 -20.51 12.44 4.50
N ILE A 183 -21.19 13.40 3.85
CA ILE A 183 -21.52 14.71 4.44
C ILE A 183 -22.32 14.53 5.73
N ALA A 184 -23.35 13.68 5.71
CA ALA A 184 -24.15 13.39 6.88
C ALA A 184 -23.34 12.69 7.98
N PHE A 185 -22.52 11.69 7.61
CA PHE A 185 -21.70 10.92 8.53
C PHE A 185 -20.68 11.78 9.28
N PHE A 186 -19.95 12.64 8.56
CA PHE A 186 -18.94 13.54 9.13
C PHE A 186 -19.55 14.89 9.59
N LYS A 187 -20.88 15.08 9.48
CA LYS A 187 -21.58 16.33 9.87
C LYS A 187 -20.96 17.58 9.24
N LEU A 188 -20.73 17.53 7.93
CA LEU A 188 -20.06 18.58 7.18
C LEU A 188 -21.06 19.61 6.63
N ASP A 189 -20.60 20.84 6.45
CA ASP A 189 -21.32 21.84 5.67
C ASP A 189 -21.18 21.51 4.16
N LYS A 190 -22.32 21.28 3.50
CA LYS A 190 -22.38 20.95 2.07
C LYS A 190 -21.87 22.07 1.14
N ASN A 191 -21.83 23.31 1.65
CA ASN A 191 -21.44 24.49 0.88
C ASN A 191 -19.93 24.78 0.99
N LYS A 192 -19.22 24.15 1.95
CA LYS A 192 -17.78 24.33 2.13
C LYS A 192 -17.00 23.20 1.45
N LYS A 193 -15.83 23.52 0.87
CA LYS A 193 -14.90 22.50 0.37
C LYS A 193 -14.32 21.71 1.55
N THR A 194 -14.16 20.41 1.37
CA THR A 194 -13.58 19.51 2.37
C THR A 194 -12.15 19.12 1.99
N VAL A 195 -11.21 19.43 2.87
CA VAL A 195 -9.82 18.99 2.75
C VAL A 195 -9.62 17.79 3.67
N VAL A 196 -9.10 16.71 3.10
CA VAL A 196 -8.80 15.48 3.84
C VAL A 196 -7.30 15.32 3.98
N VAL A 197 -6.83 15.10 5.21
CA VAL A 197 -5.40 14.91 5.50
C VAL A 197 -5.15 13.51 6.04
N LEU A 198 -4.24 12.77 5.41
CA LEU A 198 -3.92 11.37 5.70
C LEU A 198 -2.43 11.17 5.99
N GLY A 199 -2.08 10.95 7.24
CA GLY A 199 -0.72 10.59 7.67
C GLY A 199 -0.44 9.08 7.70
N GLY A 200 -1.42 8.25 7.32
CA GLY A 200 -1.38 6.79 7.51
C GLY A 200 -1.88 6.36 8.91
N SER A 201 -1.96 5.04 9.16
CA SER A 201 -2.55 4.48 10.39
C SER A 201 -1.83 4.85 11.69
N LEU A 202 -0.51 5.00 11.64
CA LEU A 202 0.29 5.45 12.79
C LEU A 202 0.41 6.96 12.86
N GLY A 203 0.11 7.66 11.77
CA GLY A 203 0.29 9.08 11.61
C GLY A 203 1.65 9.46 11.01
N ALA A 204 1.78 10.72 10.61
CA ALA A 204 3.00 11.28 10.06
C ALA A 204 3.28 12.63 10.74
N ARG A 205 4.31 12.66 11.62
CA ARG A 205 4.66 13.86 12.40
C ARG A 205 4.79 15.09 11.51
N VAL A 206 5.51 14.98 10.42
CA VAL A 206 5.76 16.10 9.50
C VAL A 206 4.46 16.62 8.88
N ILE A 207 3.56 15.74 8.45
CA ILE A 207 2.24 16.16 7.94
C ILE A 207 1.45 16.87 9.05
N ASN A 208 1.41 16.30 10.25
CA ASN A 208 0.68 16.89 11.37
C ASN A 208 1.21 18.30 11.71
N GLN A 209 2.53 18.46 11.81
CA GLN A 209 3.16 19.76 12.04
C GLN A 209 2.93 20.75 10.89
N THR A 210 2.92 20.27 9.63
CA THR A 210 2.62 21.11 8.48
C THR A 210 1.19 21.62 8.51
N VAL A 211 0.22 20.76 8.86
CA VAL A 211 -1.19 21.15 8.99
C VAL A 211 -1.36 22.12 10.16
N GLU A 212 -0.78 21.84 11.33
CA GLU A 212 -0.83 22.70 12.50
C GLU A 212 -0.30 24.11 12.19
N LYS A 213 0.89 24.19 11.57
CA LYS A 213 1.53 25.47 11.19
C LYS A 213 0.67 26.29 10.22
N ASN A 214 -0.08 25.62 9.35
CA ASN A 214 -0.91 26.25 8.32
C ASN A 214 -2.40 26.24 8.65
N LEU A 215 -2.80 25.97 9.89
CA LEU A 215 -4.20 25.79 10.23
C LEU A 215 -5.06 27.03 9.94
N ASN A 216 -4.57 28.22 10.27
CA ASN A 216 -5.27 29.47 9.97
C ASN A 216 -5.46 29.64 8.46
N MET A 217 -4.45 29.32 7.64
CA MET A 217 -4.57 29.36 6.18
C MET A 217 -5.74 28.48 5.68
N PHE A 218 -5.95 27.28 6.24
CA PHE A 218 -7.10 26.45 5.85
C PHE A 218 -8.42 27.14 6.23
N LEU A 219 -8.53 27.67 7.44
CA LEU A 219 -9.74 28.32 7.93
C LEU A 219 -10.06 29.63 7.17
N ASP A 220 -9.05 30.42 6.85
CA ASP A 220 -9.18 31.66 6.07
C ASP A 220 -9.63 31.39 4.60
N ASN A 221 -9.39 30.18 4.09
CA ASN A 221 -9.88 29.72 2.79
C ASN A 221 -11.29 29.08 2.88
N GLU A 222 -12.00 29.21 4.00
CA GLU A 222 -13.35 28.70 4.23
C GLU A 222 -13.52 27.20 3.95
N VAL A 223 -12.44 26.41 4.11
CA VAL A 223 -12.51 24.95 3.96
C VAL A 223 -12.76 24.28 5.31
N GLN A 224 -13.40 23.14 5.28
CA GLN A 224 -13.47 22.25 6.43
C GLN A 224 -12.45 21.12 6.30
N LEU A 225 -11.88 20.75 7.45
CA LEU A 225 -10.74 19.85 7.52
C LEU A 225 -11.11 18.54 8.23
N ILE A 226 -10.92 17.41 7.57
CA ILE A 226 -10.92 16.09 8.21
C ILE A 226 -9.47 15.60 8.25
N TRP A 227 -8.93 15.51 9.46
CA TRP A 227 -7.50 15.27 9.68
C TRP A 227 -7.28 13.99 10.46
N GLN A 228 -6.83 12.93 9.76
CA GLN A 228 -6.35 11.71 10.40
C GLN A 228 -4.91 11.90 10.89
N THR A 229 -4.78 12.25 12.15
CA THR A 229 -3.50 12.50 12.82
C THR A 229 -2.68 11.24 13.04
N GLY A 230 -3.36 10.07 13.07
CA GLY A 230 -2.77 8.77 13.40
C GLY A 230 -2.77 8.51 14.91
N LYS A 231 -2.77 7.22 15.26
CA LYS A 231 -2.89 6.76 16.65
C LYS A 231 -1.81 7.32 17.58
N LEU A 232 -0.59 7.53 17.06
CA LEU A 232 0.53 8.00 17.88
C LEU A 232 0.43 9.48 18.27
N TYR A 233 -0.29 10.28 17.50
CA TYR A 233 -0.32 11.74 17.66
C TYR A 233 -1.70 12.29 18.03
N PHE A 234 -2.71 11.44 18.06
CA PHE A 234 -4.09 11.89 18.26
C PHE A 234 -4.27 12.71 19.56
N GLU A 235 -3.69 12.28 20.65
CA GLU A 235 -3.80 13.00 21.95
C GLU A 235 -3.23 14.42 21.88
N GLU A 236 -2.19 14.65 21.10
CA GLU A 236 -1.57 15.95 20.89
C GLU A 236 -2.46 16.89 20.06
N TYR A 237 -3.12 16.33 19.03
CA TYR A 237 -3.85 17.10 18.04
C TYR A 237 -5.38 17.14 18.26
N LYS A 238 -5.95 16.34 19.17
CA LYS A 238 -7.40 16.33 19.45
C LYS A 238 -7.95 17.67 19.94
N LYS A 239 -7.11 18.54 20.51
CA LYS A 239 -7.46 19.91 20.90
C LYS A 239 -8.04 20.76 19.75
N TYR A 240 -7.69 20.43 18.51
CA TYR A 240 -8.19 21.15 17.34
C TYR A 240 -9.64 20.81 16.97
N ASN A 241 -10.26 19.79 17.57
CA ASN A 241 -11.70 19.56 17.46
C ASN A 241 -12.56 20.66 18.06
N GLU A 242 -11.99 21.53 18.88
CA GLU A 242 -12.66 22.71 19.43
C GLU A 242 -12.75 23.86 18.41
N LYS A 243 -11.99 23.79 17.32
CA LYS A 243 -12.05 24.78 16.24
C LYS A 243 -13.14 24.41 15.24
N GLU A 244 -14.03 25.38 14.95
CA GLU A 244 -15.06 25.21 13.95
C GLU A 244 -14.44 24.81 12.59
N GLY A 245 -15.05 23.84 11.93
CA GLY A 245 -14.58 23.34 10.63
C GLY A 245 -13.39 22.39 10.70
N VAL A 246 -12.92 21.97 11.88
CA VAL A 246 -11.80 21.03 12.03
C VAL A 246 -12.27 19.76 12.74
N GLN A 247 -11.97 18.61 12.16
CA GLN A 247 -12.19 17.30 12.78
C GLN A 247 -10.89 16.50 12.77
N THR A 248 -10.39 16.13 13.94
CA THR A 248 -9.22 15.27 14.09
C THR A 248 -9.63 13.84 14.46
N HIS A 249 -8.97 12.87 13.86
CA HIS A 249 -9.24 11.45 14.07
C HIS A 249 -7.93 10.68 14.28
N ALA A 250 -7.92 9.77 15.26
CA ALA A 250 -6.81 8.83 15.42
C ALA A 250 -6.71 7.87 14.22
N PHE A 251 -7.86 7.38 13.76
CA PHE A 251 -7.98 6.47 12.63
C PHE A 251 -9.41 6.50 12.08
N ILE A 252 -9.55 6.52 10.77
CA ILE A 252 -10.84 6.53 10.08
C ILE A 252 -11.03 5.17 9.40
N GLN A 253 -12.12 4.47 9.73
CA GLN A 253 -12.44 3.17 9.13
C GLN A 253 -13.21 3.30 7.82
N ASN A 254 -14.17 4.23 7.76
CA ASN A 254 -15.05 4.44 6.62
C ASN A 254 -14.36 5.31 5.54
N MET A 255 -13.29 4.76 4.94
CA MET A 255 -12.50 5.49 3.96
C MET A 255 -13.28 5.81 2.68
N ASN A 256 -14.25 4.97 2.30
CA ASN A 256 -15.14 5.24 1.19
C ASN A 256 -15.96 6.52 1.39
N LEU A 257 -16.51 6.72 2.59
CA LEU A 257 -17.22 7.96 2.95
C LEU A 257 -16.26 9.15 3.04
N LEU A 258 -15.07 8.94 3.60
CA LEU A 258 -14.04 9.98 3.69
C LEU A 258 -13.61 10.48 2.31
N TYR A 259 -13.29 9.57 1.40
CA TYR A 259 -12.90 9.92 0.04
C TYR A 259 -14.04 10.54 -0.76
N ALA A 260 -15.29 10.14 -0.50
CA ALA A 260 -16.46 10.70 -1.16
C ALA A 260 -16.64 12.19 -0.87
N VAL A 261 -16.37 12.64 0.36
CA VAL A 261 -16.51 14.05 0.76
C VAL A 261 -15.31 14.92 0.40
N ALA A 262 -14.16 14.31 0.12
CA ALA A 262 -12.94 15.05 -0.17
C ALA A 262 -13.08 15.89 -1.46
N ASP A 263 -12.62 17.13 -1.41
CA ASP A 263 -12.41 18.00 -2.57
C ASP A 263 -10.92 18.13 -2.89
N VAL A 264 -10.06 18.13 -1.87
CA VAL A 264 -8.59 18.04 -1.98
C VAL A 264 -8.08 17.08 -0.91
N ILE A 265 -7.09 16.26 -1.27
CA ILE A 265 -6.47 15.29 -0.35
C ILE A 265 -5.00 15.65 -0.17
N ILE A 266 -4.53 15.66 1.07
CA ILE A 266 -3.12 15.78 1.44
C ILE A 266 -2.71 14.44 2.04
N SER A 267 -1.68 13.79 1.48
CA SER A 267 -1.36 12.42 1.88
C SER A 267 0.12 12.07 1.75
N ARG A 268 0.53 11.02 2.47
CA ARG A 268 1.76 10.28 2.15
C ARG A 268 1.60 9.54 0.80
N ALA A 269 2.75 9.25 0.16
CA ALA A 269 2.79 8.56 -1.13
C ALA A 269 3.09 7.06 -0.98
N GLY A 270 2.40 6.38 -0.07
CA GLY A 270 2.45 4.92 0.03
C GLY A 270 1.80 4.26 -1.19
N ALA A 271 2.37 3.16 -1.67
CA ALA A 271 1.91 2.51 -2.91
C ALA A 271 0.42 2.14 -2.91
N GLY A 272 -0.08 1.56 -1.81
CA GLY A 272 -1.51 1.24 -1.68
C GLY A 272 -2.39 2.50 -1.66
N THR A 273 -1.97 3.54 -0.93
CA THR A 273 -2.69 4.81 -0.87
C THR A 273 -2.77 5.48 -2.26
N ILE A 274 -1.68 5.51 -3.01
CA ILE A 274 -1.68 6.05 -4.38
C ILE A 274 -2.67 5.27 -5.26
N SER A 275 -2.66 3.94 -5.20
CA SER A 275 -3.56 3.11 -6.00
C SER A 275 -5.03 3.35 -5.64
N GLU A 276 -5.34 3.54 -4.34
CA GLU A 276 -6.67 3.96 -3.90
C GLU A 276 -7.04 5.35 -4.45
N LEU A 277 -6.11 6.33 -4.35
CA LEU A 277 -6.35 7.69 -4.81
C LEU A 277 -6.54 7.79 -6.32
N CYS A 278 -5.90 6.91 -7.10
CA CYS A 278 -6.15 6.81 -8.53
C CYS A 278 -7.62 6.41 -8.82
N ILE A 279 -8.18 5.49 -8.04
CA ILE A 279 -9.60 5.09 -8.19
C ILE A 279 -10.53 6.21 -7.72
N VAL A 280 -10.21 6.83 -6.60
CA VAL A 280 -11.00 7.93 -6.00
C VAL A 280 -11.06 9.15 -6.93
N GLY A 281 -10.00 9.45 -7.67
CA GLY A 281 -9.98 10.50 -8.69
C GLY A 281 -10.09 11.91 -8.14
N LYS A 282 -9.60 12.18 -6.93
CA LYS A 282 -9.62 13.52 -6.33
C LYS A 282 -8.27 14.21 -6.47
N PRO A 283 -8.23 15.56 -6.50
CA PRO A 283 -7.00 16.31 -6.46
C PRO A 283 -6.18 15.96 -5.22
N VAL A 284 -4.88 15.72 -5.39
CA VAL A 284 -4.02 15.31 -4.29
C VAL A 284 -2.69 16.07 -4.28
N ILE A 285 -2.26 16.43 -3.07
CA ILE A 285 -0.91 16.93 -2.76
C ILE A 285 -0.20 15.85 -1.96
N PHE A 286 0.82 15.24 -2.54
CA PHE A 286 1.66 14.28 -1.84
C PHE A 286 2.74 14.98 -1.02
N ILE A 287 2.91 14.55 0.23
CA ILE A 287 4.07 14.84 1.07
C ILE A 287 4.78 13.52 1.36
N PRO A 288 5.68 13.06 0.45
CA PRO A 288 6.33 11.77 0.61
C PRO A 288 7.28 11.75 1.79
N SER A 289 7.40 10.60 2.49
CA SER A 289 8.40 10.41 3.53
C SER A 289 9.73 9.98 2.90
N PRO A 290 10.84 10.70 3.14
CA PRO A 290 12.15 10.29 2.67
C PRO A 290 12.75 9.15 3.52
N ASN A 291 12.19 8.90 4.73
CA ASN A 291 12.72 7.97 5.73
C ASN A 291 12.22 6.52 5.54
N VAL A 292 11.80 6.16 4.33
CA VAL A 292 11.39 4.81 3.97
C VAL A 292 12.47 4.09 3.18
N ALA A 293 12.35 2.76 3.04
CA ALA A 293 13.31 1.97 2.27
C ALA A 293 13.42 2.50 0.82
N GLU A 294 14.66 2.69 0.34
CA GLU A 294 14.94 3.14 -1.04
C GLU A 294 14.24 4.44 -1.46
N ASP A 295 13.78 5.25 -0.49
CA ASP A 295 12.98 6.47 -0.74
C ASP A 295 11.81 6.23 -1.70
N HIS A 296 11.16 5.05 -1.54
CA HIS A 296 10.12 4.62 -2.48
C HIS A 296 8.91 5.56 -2.49
N GLN A 297 8.61 6.31 -1.41
CA GLN A 297 7.47 7.23 -1.43
C GLN A 297 7.71 8.41 -2.37
N THR A 298 8.91 8.99 -2.38
CA THR A 298 9.25 10.06 -3.33
C THR A 298 9.16 9.53 -4.76
N LYS A 299 9.71 8.34 -5.02
CA LYS A 299 9.67 7.72 -6.35
C LYS A 299 8.23 7.40 -6.79
N ASN A 300 7.40 6.89 -5.90
CA ASN A 300 5.98 6.65 -6.17
C ASN A 300 5.24 7.96 -6.51
N ALA A 301 5.48 9.04 -5.74
CA ALA A 301 4.88 10.34 -6.02
C ALA A 301 5.33 10.89 -7.38
N LEU A 302 6.63 10.79 -7.70
CA LEU A 302 7.18 11.20 -9.00
C LEU A 302 6.54 10.44 -10.16
N ALA A 303 6.30 9.12 -10.01
CA ALA A 303 5.64 8.30 -11.01
C ALA A 303 4.20 8.76 -11.33
N ILE A 304 3.56 9.48 -10.41
CA ILE A 304 2.22 10.06 -10.61
C ILE A 304 2.30 11.49 -11.13
N THR A 305 3.21 12.30 -10.56
CA THR A 305 3.33 13.72 -10.94
C THR A 305 3.84 13.91 -12.37
N LYS A 306 4.61 12.95 -12.93
CA LYS A 306 5.03 12.97 -14.34
C LYS A 306 3.84 13.02 -15.32
N TYR A 307 2.68 12.50 -14.91
CA TYR A 307 1.43 12.55 -15.69
C TYR A 307 0.56 13.77 -15.35
N LYS A 308 1.07 14.75 -14.59
CA LYS A 308 0.28 15.88 -14.05
C LYS A 308 -0.96 15.42 -13.29
N ALA A 309 -0.87 14.27 -12.64
CA ALA A 309 -1.96 13.60 -11.94
C ALA A 309 -1.97 13.87 -10.42
N ALA A 310 -0.98 14.58 -9.91
CA ALA A 310 -0.87 15.01 -8.53
C ALA A 310 0.10 16.18 -8.42
N LEU A 311 0.04 16.89 -7.29
CA LEU A 311 1.10 17.79 -6.83
C LEU A 311 1.96 17.08 -5.77
N MET A 312 3.20 17.54 -5.61
CA MET A 312 4.10 17.00 -4.60
C MET A 312 4.87 18.14 -3.93
N VAL A 313 4.94 18.07 -2.61
CA VAL A 313 5.81 18.93 -1.78
C VAL A 313 6.70 18.01 -0.95
N LYS A 314 8.01 18.08 -1.14
CA LYS A 314 8.96 17.26 -0.36
C LYS A 314 9.10 17.79 1.05
N GLU A 315 9.51 16.93 2.01
CA GLU A 315 9.69 17.35 3.41
C GLU A 315 10.76 18.46 3.60
N ASN A 316 11.71 18.56 2.70
CA ASN A 316 12.72 19.62 2.72
C ASN A 316 12.31 20.89 1.94
N GLU A 317 11.06 20.97 1.45
CA GLU A 317 10.49 22.07 0.67
C GLU A 317 9.12 22.50 1.21
N LEU A 318 8.86 22.26 2.52
CA LEU A 318 7.55 22.53 3.14
C LEU A 318 7.18 24.02 3.19
N GLU A 319 8.13 24.90 3.01
CA GLU A 319 7.87 26.34 2.82
C GLU A 319 6.98 26.62 1.61
N LYS A 320 7.03 25.77 0.58
CA LYS A 320 6.19 25.84 -0.63
C LYS A 320 4.76 25.34 -0.43
N PHE A 321 4.47 24.70 0.72
CA PHE A 321 3.18 24.02 0.93
C PHE A 321 2.00 24.99 0.88
N SER A 322 2.09 26.12 1.57
CA SER A 322 1.03 27.13 1.62
C SER A 322 0.63 27.59 0.23
N ASP A 323 1.62 28.02 -0.58
CA ASP A 323 1.38 28.50 -1.94
C ASP A 323 0.83 27.39 -2.84
N THR A 324 1.38 26.17 -2.70
CA THR A 324 0.89 25.01 -3.47
C THR A 324 -0.57 24.70 -3.17
N PHE A 325 -0.94 24.75 -1.90
CA PHE A 325 -2.33 24.49 -1.48
C PHE A 325 -3.27 25.61 -1.96
N GLN A 326 -2.94 26.88 -1.71
CA GLN A 326 -3.76 28.03 -2.10
C GLN A 326 -3.97 28.08 -3.61
N ASN A 327 -2.91 27.88 -4.39
CA ASN A 327 -3.00 27.81 -5.85
C ASN A 327 -3.92 26.67 -6.32
N LEU A 328 -3.96 25.53 -5.60
CA LEU A 328 -4.83 24.43 -5.96
C LEU A 328 -6.28 24.68 -5.53
N ILE A 329 -6.51 25.14 -4.29
CA ILE A 329 -7.88 25.24 -3.74
C ILE A 329 -8.74 26.27 -4.48
N HIS A 330 -8.13 27.31 -5.03
CA HIS A 330 -8.80 28.35 -5.80
C HIS A 330 -8.83 28.09 -7.31
N ASN A 331 -8.15 27.04 -7.81
CA ASN A 331 -8.04 26.76 -9.24
C ASN A 331 -8.84 25.49 -9.62
N GLU A 332 -10.13 25.65 -9.89
CA GLU A 332 -11.00 24.54 -10.31
C GLU A 332 -10.52 23.84 -11.58
N LYS A 333 -9.92 24.58 -12.52
CA LYS A 333 -9.39 23.99 -13.76
C LYS A 333 -8.22 23.03 -13.44
N ALA A 334 -7.33 23.43 -12.55
CA ALA A 334 -6.24 22.57 -12.07
C ALA A 334 -6.79 21.35 -11.31
N GLN A 335 -7.76 21.54 -10.42
CA GLN A 335 -8.42 20.45 -9.69
C GLN A 335 -9.02 19.42 -10.66
N ARG A 336 -9.82 19.86 -11.64
CA ARG A 336 -10.41 18.98 -12.66
C ARG A 336 -9.35 18.27 -13.49
N SER A 337 -8.30 18.97 -13.91
CA SER A 337 -7.20 18.38 -14.68
C SER A 337 -6.50 17.26 -13.91
N ILE A 338 -6.16 17.49 -12.63
CA ILE A 338 -5.55 16.49 -11.77
C ILE A 338 -6.49 15.29 -11.59
N SER A 339 -7.77 15.53 -11.29
CA SER A 339 -8.78 14.47 -11.12
C SER A 339 -8.88 13.58 -12.35
N VAL A 340 -8.98 14.14 -13.54
CA VAL A 340 -9.05 13.37 -14.79
C VAL A 340 -7.75 12.59 -15.02
N ASN A 341 -6.60 13.20 -14.76
CA ASN A 341 -5.32 12.55 -15.02
C ASN A 341 -5.05 11.40 -14.03
N ILE A 342 -5.37 11.57 -12.75
CA ILE A 342 -5.15 10.53 -11.76
C ILE A 342 -6.08 9.33 -11.97
N GLN A 343 -7.33 9.57 -12.42
CA GLN A 343 -8.27 8.49 -12.76
C GLN A 343 -7.80 7.64 -13.93
N LYS A 344 -7.10 8.23 -14.93
CA LYS A 344 -6.53 7.47 -16.04
C LYS A 344 -5.49 6.45 -15.61
N LEU A 345 -4.91 6.61 -14.42
CA LEU A 345 -3.92 5.71 -13.83
C LEU A 345 -4.56 4.62 -12.95
N ALA A 346 -5.88 4.62 -12.80
CA ALA A 346 -6.59 3.67 -11.97
C ALA A 346 -6.56 2.25 -12.55
N LEU A 347 -6.30 1.27 -11.68
CA LEU A 347 -6.31 -0.16 -12.00
C LEU A 347 -7.22 -0.90 -11.00
N PRO A 348 -8.56 -0.74 -11.13
CA PRO A 348 -9.53 -1.22 -10.12
C PRO A 348 -9.59 -2.75 -10.00
N ASP A 349 -9.34 -3.47 -11.08
CA ASP A 349 -9.40 -4.93 -11.13
C ASP A 349 -8.06 -5.63 -10.84
N ALA A 350 -7.12 -4.91 -10.24
CA ALA A 350 -5.76 -5.41 -9.96
C ALA A 350 -5.76 -6.79 -9.28
N THR A 351 -6.58 -6.99 -8.25
CA THR A 351 -6.65 -8.24 -7.51
C THR A 351 -7.12 -9.40 -8.39
N LYS A 352 -8.11 -9.16 -9.26
CA LYS A 352 -8.62 -10.15 -10.21
C LYS A 352 -7.56 -10.50 -11.25
N HIS A 353 -6.91 -9.48 -11.85
CA HIS A 353 -5.85 -9.68 -12.84
C HIS A 353 -4.66 -10.47 -12.27
N ILE A 354 -4.24 -10.18 -11.02
CA ILE A 354 -3.21 -10.96 -10.34
C ILE A 354 -3.66 -12.42 -10.17
N ALA A 355 -4.90 -12.64 -9.74
CA ALA A 355 -5.45 -13.98 -9.59
C ALA A 355 -5.55 -14.73 -10.92
N ASP A 356 -5.88 -14.04 -12.03
CA ASP A 356 -5.90 -14.62 -13.38
C ASP A 356 -4.51 -15.14 -13.80
N GLU A 357 -3.46 -14.37 -13.54
CA GLU A 357 -2.09 -14.77 -13.85
C GLU A 357 -1.62 -15.96 -12.99
N ILE A 358 -2.00 -15.99 -11.71
CA ILE A 358 -1.74 -17.11 -10.82
C ILE A 358 -2.48 -18.36 -11.30
N GLU A 359 -3.73 -18.22 -11.71
CA GLU A 359 -4.59 -19.31 -12.18
C GLU A 359 -4.04 -19.98 -13.45
N LYS A 360 -3.46 -19.21 -14.38
CA LYS A 360 -2.78 -19.74 -15.57
C LYS A 360 -1.65 -20.69 -15.20
N LEU A 361 -0.87 -20.37 -14.17
CA LEU A 361 0.24 -21.19 -13.70
C LEU A 361 -0.21 -22.46 -12.96
N ILE A 362 -1.28 -22.38 -12.16
CA ILE A 362 -1.85 -23.55 -11.49
C ILE A 362 -2.41 -24.57 -12.48
N LYS A 363 -2.94 -24.14 -13.62
CA LYS A 363 -3.51 -25.03 -14.66
C LYS A 363 -2.47 -25.71 -15.55
N ILE A 364 -1.27 -25.16 -15.64
CA ILE A 364 -0.18 -25.70 -16.48
C ILE A 364 0.48 -26.95 -15.86
N GLU A 365 0.38 -27.12 -14.54
CA GLU A 365 0.91 -28.30 -13.84
C GLU A 365 -0.10 -29.48 -13.87
N LYS A 366 -0.52 -29.86 -15.05
CA LYS A 366 -1.23 -31.12 -15.31
C LYS A 366 -0.17 -32.14 -15.75
#